data_f96b9cf11d5afab2a6ed3c846e614534
#
_entry.id   f96b9cf11d5afab2a6ed3c846e614534
#
_cell.length_a   1.000
_cell.length_b   1.000
_cell.length_c   1.000
_cell.angle_alpha   90.00
_cell.angle_beta   90.00
_cell.angle_gamma   90.00
#
_symmetry.space_group_name_H-M   'P 1'
#
loop_
_entity.id
_entity.type
_entity.pdbx_description
1 polymer ?
#
loop_
_entity_poly.entity_id
_entity_poly.type
_entity_poly.pdbx_seq_one_letter_code
_entity_poly.pdbx_strand_id
1 'polypeptide(L)'
;QFCRISHTEAYQHKGASVCEILQNCMIFNNGCYAPIYTREGRSRNAIYVEDGKPLVFGENHEYGLVQEGFGLKVVEIGRDGYTLDDILVHDSHCEDNTLQLKLAMMDNEHGFPVALGVIRDVEAPTYDSCVNQQVEEVKAQKPYHNFEELLETNDIWEVK
;
A
#
# COMPACT_ATOMS: atom_id res chain seq x y z
N GLN A 1 -16.63 7.95 -4.59
CA GLN A 1 -15.52 8.75 -5.13
C GLN A 1 -14.16 8.14 -4.77
N PHE A 2 -13.91 7.77 -3.53
CA PHE A 2 -12.63 7.19 -3.07
C PHE A 2 -12.27 5.86 -3.75
N CYS A 3 -13.19 4.92 -3.86
CA CYS A 3 -12.97 3.64 -4.53
C CYS A 3 -12.47 3.83 -5.98
N ARG A 4 -12.95 4.86 -6.68
CA ARG A 4 -12.52 5.17 -8.05
C ARG A 4 -11.11 5.75 -8.11
N ILE A 5 -10.72 6.56 -7.13
CA ILE A 5 -9.37 7.13 -7.03
C ILE A 5 -8.36 6.00 -6.81
N SER A 6 -8.56 5.19 -5.78
CA SER A 6 -7.66 4.07 -5.46
C SER A 6 -7.47 3.08 -6.62
N HIS A 7 -8.55 2.79 -7.39
CA HIS A 7 -8.42 1.95 -8.58
C HIS A 7 -7.63 2.61 -9.72
N THR A 8 -7.77 3.92 -9.89
CA THR A 8 -7.02 4.66 -10.91
C THR A 8 -5.52 4.68 -10.58
N GLU A 9 -5.17 4.93 -9.34
CA GLU A 9 -3.79 4.92 -8.85
C GLU A 9 -3.19 3.52 -8.94
N ALA A 10 -3.90 2.48 -8.51
CA ALA A 10 -3.48 1.10 -8.65
C ALA A 10 -3.24 0.69 -10.12
N TYR A 11 -4.03 1.22 -11.07
CA TYR A 11 -3.85 0.98 -12.49
C TYR A 11 -2.63 1.74 -13.06
N GLN A 12 -2.32 2.93 -12.56
CA GLN A 12 -1.21 3.74 -13.01
C GLN A 12 0.13 3.32 -12.41
N HIS A 13 0.10 2.66 -11.25
CA HIS A 13 1.29 2.15 -10.58
C HIS A 13 2.01 1.10 -11.45
N LYS A 14 3.33 1.26 -11.59
CA LYS A 14 4.17 0.30 -12.30
C LYS A 14 4.59 -0.82 -11.36
N GLY A 15 4.12 -2.04 -11.64
CA GLY A 15 4.42 -3.19 -10.83
C GLY A 15 3.18 -3.89 -10.29
N ALA A 16 3.27 -4.44 -9.10
CA ALA A 16 2.17 -5.14 -8.45
C ALA A 16 1.39 -4.19 -7.54
N SER A 17 0.08 -4.13 -7.72
CA SER A 17 -0.84 -3.41 -6.85
C SER A 17 -1.79 -4.38 -6.15
N VAL A 18 -2.07 -4.14 -4.88
CA VAL A 18 -3.05 -4.90 -4.10
C VAL A 18 -4.19 -3.97 -3.71
N CYS A 19 -5.41 -4.36 -4.05
CA CYS A 19 -6.61 -3.63 -3.68
C CYS A 19 -7.52 -4.53 -2.84
N GLU A 20 -7.74 -4.17 -1.59
CA GLU A 20 -8.70 -4.84 -0.72
C GLU A 20 -10.07 -4.15 -0.83
N ILE A 21 -11.10 -4.93 -1.17
CA ILE A 21 -12.46 -4.44 -1.30
C ILE A 21 -13.29 -5.02 -0.15
N LEU A 22 -13.70 -4.16 0.78
CA LEU A 22 -14.51 -4.54 1.93
C LEU A 22 -15.94 -4.84 1.48
N GLN A 23 -16.32 -6.11 1.49
CA GLN A 23 -17.64 -6.57 1.09
C GLN A 23 -18.30 -7.37 2.21
N ASN A 24 -19.63 -7.22 2.33
CA ASN A 24 -20.40 -8.07 3.20
C ASN A 24 -20.54 -9.49 2.62
N CYS A 25 -20.30 -10.50 3.45
CA CYS A 25 -20.57 -11.89 3.08
C CYS A 25 -21.76 -12.43 3.87
N MET A 26 -22.91 -12.51 3.23
CA MET A 26 -24.15 -12.95 3.87
C MET A 26 -24.13 -14.41 4.36
N ILE A 27 -23.23 -15.22 3.82
CA ILE A 27 -23.15 -16.65 4.14
C ILE A 27 -22.15 -16.90 5.29
N PHE A 28 -20.94 -16.36 5.18
CA PHE A 28 -19.85 -16.68 6.12
C PHE A 28 -19.71 -15.67 7.25
N ASN A 29 -19.94 -14.37 7.00
CA ASN A 29 -19.79 -13.33 8.00
C ASN A 29 -20.70 -12.14 7.69
N ASN A 30 -21.99 -12.32 7.93
CA ASN A 30 -22.97 -11.27 7.67
C ASN A 30 -22.84 -10.14 8.69
N GLY A 31 -22.70 -8.92 8.19
CA GLY A 31 -22.62 -7.69 9.00
C GLY A 31 -21.21 -7.38 9.51
N CYS A 32 -20.16 -8.05 9.06
CA CYS A 32 -18.79 -7.80 9.51
C CYS A 32 -18.35 -6.34 9.34
N TYR A 33 -18.87 -5.64 8.35
CA TYR A 33 -18.57 -4.21 8.11
C TYR A 33 -19.76 -3.29 8.45
N ALA A 34 -20.76 -3.77 9.21
CA ALA A 34 -21.91 -2.95 9.63
C ALA A 34 -21.51 -1.59 10.24
N PRO A 35 -20.43 -1.49 11.06
CA PRO A 35 -19.99 -0.22 11.63
C PRO A 35 -19.65 0.87 10.61
N ILE A 36 -19.28 0.50 9.37
CA ILE A 36 -18.86 1.45 8.32
C ILE A 36 -19.85 1.57 7.16
N TYR A 37 -20.99 0.86 7.16
CA TYR A 37 -21.96 0.92 6.07
C TYR A 37 -22.80 2.20 6.09
N THR A 38 -23.21 2.66 7.26
CA THR A 38 -23.99 3.89 7.38
C THR A 38 -23.08 5.11 7.29
N ARG A 39 -23.64 6.27 6.90
CA ARG A 39 -22.89 7.52 6.86
C ARG A 39 -22.33 7.92 8.22
N GLU A 40 -23.19 7.83 9.25
CA GLU A 40 -22.83 8.15 10.63
C GLU A 40 -21.79 7.16 11.18
N GLY A 41 -22.03 5.87 11.03
CA GLY A 41 -21.07 4.84 11.45
C GLY A 41 -19.71 5.02 10.76
N ARG A 42 -19.71 5.29 9.47
CA ARG A 42 -18.47 5.49 8.71
C ARG A 42 -17.67 6.69 9.17
N SER A 43 -18.30 7.81 9.48
CA SER A 43 -17.58 8.99 9.98
C SER A 43 -16.79 8.70 11.24
N ARG A 44 -17.30 7.81 12.10
CA ARG A 44 -16.70 7.47 13.38
C ARG A 44 -15.74 6.27 13.31
N ASN A 45 -16.04 5.29 12.44
CA ASN A 45 -15.36 3.99 12.42
C ASN A 45 -14.46 3.80 11.17
N ALA A 46 -14.33 4.80 10.32
CA ALA A 46 -13.41 4.78 9.19
C ALA A 46 -12.62 6.09 9.11
N ILE A 47 -11.38 5.99 8.64
CA ILE A 47 -10.52 7.12 8.34
C ILE A 47 -10.14 7.07 6.86
N TYR A 48 -10.29 8.20 6.16
CA TYR A 48 -9.85 8.32 4.78
C TYR A 48 -8.42 8.82 4.76
N VAL A 49 -7.51 7.99 4.26
CA VAL A 49 -6.10 8.33 4.16
C VAL A 49 -5.82 8.92 2.78
N GLU A 50 -5.25 10.12 2.78
CA GLU A 50 -4.82 10.85 1.59
C GLU A 50 -3.38 11.29 1.82
N ASP A 51 -2.55 11.19 0.78
CA ASP A 51 -1.15 11.58 0.85
C ASP A 51 -0.98 13.06 1.25
N GLY A 52 -0.06 13.33 2.16
CA GLY A 52 0.22 14.68 2.69
C GLY A 52 -0.89 15.26 3.58
N LYS A 53 -1.91 14.48 3.98
CA LYS A 53 -3.00 14.95 4.85
C LYS A 53 -2.88 14.40 6.27
N PRO A 54 -3.32 15.19 7.27
CA PRO A 54 -3.40 14.71 8.64
C PRO A 54 -4.41 13.56 8.76
N LEU A 55 -4.07 12.59 9.58
CA LEU A 55 -4.90 11.41 9.85
C LEU A 55 -6.02 11.75 10.84
N VAL A 56 -7.05 12.43 10.33
CA VAL A 56 -8.22 12.87 11.08
C VAL A 56 -9.49 12.15 10.62
N PHE A 57 -10.43 11.95 11.55
CA PHE A 57 -11.73 11.35 11.28
C PHE A 57 -12.80 11.88 12.24
N GLY A 58 -14.02 11.41 12.13
CA GLY A 58 -15.17 11.96 12.82
C GLY A 58 -16.02 12.83 11.90
N GLU A 59 -17.24 13.17 12.33
CA GLU A 59 -18.16 13.97 11.51
C GLU A 59 -17.65 15.40 11.28
N ASN A 60 -16.95 15.94 12.27
CA ASN A 60 -16.34 17.29 12.23
C ASN A 60 -14.80 17.22 12.30
N HIS A 61 -14.19 16.07 11.98
CA HIS A 61 -12.75 15.84 12.13
C HIS A 61 -12.24 16.06 13.56
N GLU A 62 -13.04 15.68 14.54
CA GLU A 62 -12.75 15.84 15.96
C GLU A 62 -11.77 14.82 16.52
N TYR A 63 -11.50 13.74 15.80
CA TYR A 63 -10.55 12.70 16.20
C TYR A 63 -9.33 12.67 15.27
N GLY A 64 -8.18 12.28 15.84
CA GLY A 64 -6.95 12.10 15.08
C GLY A 64 -6.10 10.95 15.58
N LEU A 65 -5.13 10.56 14.77
CA LEU A 65 -4.14 9.55 15.14
C LEU A 65 -2.82 10.22 15.51
N VAL A 66 -2.29 9.83 16.69
CA VAL A 66 -0.96 10.21 17.14
C VAL A 66 -0.11 8.97 17.38
N GLN A 67 1.21 9.14 17.36
CA GLN A 67 2.11 8.08 17.75
C GLN A 67 2.26 8.03 19.28
N GLU A 68 2.06 6.86 19.86
CA GLU A 68 2.34 6.61 21.27
C GLU A 68 3.31 5.42 21.39
N GLY A 69 4.56 5.73 21.70
CA GLY A 69 5.64 4.74 21.67
C GLY A 69 5.83 4.14 20.26
N PHE A 70 5.69 2.81 20.15
CA PHE A 70 5.71 2.11 18.87
C PHE A 70 4.31 1.89 18.27
N GLY A 71 3.27 2.34 18.95
CA GLY A 71 1.86 2.17 18.56
C GLY A 71 1.24 3.44 18.00
N LEU A 72 -0.05 3.30 17.67
CA LEU A 72 -0.95 4.41 17.35
C LEU A 72 -1.93 4.59 18.50
N LYS A 73 -2.40 5.82 18.66
CA LYS A 73 -3.45 6.18 19.63
C LYS A 73 -4.44 7.12 18.96
N VAL A 74 -5.70 6.87 19.21
CA VAL A 74 -6.78 7.80 18.86
C VAL A 74 -6.89 8.88 19.94
N VAL A 75 -6.92 10.13 19.53
CA VAL A 75 -7.08 11.30 20.40
C VAL A 75 -8.21 12.20 19.92
N GLU A 76 -8.83 12.94 20.84
CA GLU A 76 -9.79 13.98 20.52
C GLU A 76 -9.05 15.32 20.40
N ILE A 77 -9.16 15.98 19.24
CA ILE A 77 -8.46 17.22 18.94
C ILE A 77 -9.09 18.36 19.78
N GLY A 78 -8.25 19.15 20.44
CA GLY A 78 -8.68 20.20 21.36
C GLY A 78 -8.94 19.71 22.79
N ARG A 79 -8.71 18.42 23.06
CA ARG A 79 -8.84 17.82 24.39
C ARG A 79 -7.50 17.25 24.84
N ASP A 80 -7.27 17.20 26.14
CA ASP A 80 -6.05 16.67 26.76
C ASP A 80 -4.73 17.27 26.21
N GLY A 81 -4.81 18.47 25.63
CA GLY A 81 -3.67 19.21 25.09
C GLY A 81 -3.30 18.85 23.64
N TYR A 82 -4.02 17.94 22.99
CA TYR A 82 -3.77 17.60 21.58
C TYR A 82 -4.34 18.65 20.64
N THR A 83 -3.52 19.05 19.68
CA THR A 83 -3.87 19.99 18.60
C THR A 83 -3.76 19.29 17.23
N LEU A 84 -4.18 19.95 16.19
CA LEU A 84 -4.05 19.42 14.82
C LEU A 84 -2.57 19.18 14.42
N ASP A 85 -1.65 19.98 14.97
CA ASP A 85 -0.21 19.87 14.68
C ASP A 85 0.43 18.61 15.30
N ASP A 86 -0.24 17.99 16.29
CA ASP A 86 0.21 16.74 16.91
C ASP A 86 -0.22 15.50 16.12
N ILE A 87 -1.16 15.67 15.18
CA ILE A 87 -1.72 14.56 14.41
C ILE A 87 -0.73 14.11 13.34
N LEU A 88 -0.57 12.80 13.21
CA LEU A 88 0.26 12.20 12.17
C LEU A 88 -0.23 12.58 10.79
N VAL A 89 0.69 12.94 9.92
CA VAL A 89 0.44 13.18 8.50
C VAL A 89 0.73 11.89 7.72
N HIS A 90 -0.18 11.50 6.85
CA HIS A 90 0.00 10.35 5.99
C HIS A 90 1.00 10.63 4.89
N ASP A 91 1.97 9.72 4.71
CA ASP A 91 2.90 9.69 3.60
C ASP A 91 2.82 8.31 2.94
N SER A 92 2.14 8.25 1.79
CA SER A 92 1.98 7.01 1.04
C SER A 92 3.27 6.58 0.33
N HIS A 93 4.20 7.51 0.11
CA HIS A 93 5.45 7.31 -0.60
C HIS A 93 6.64 7.00 0.31
N CYS A 94 6.45 6.99 1.64
CA CYS A 94 7.50 6.68 2.58
C CYS A 94 8.08 5.27 2.36
N GLU A 95 9.40 5.17 2.23
CA GLU A 95 10.08 3.87 2.08
C GLU A 95 9.90 2.97 3.31
N ASP A 96 9.94 3.56 4.52
CA ASP A 96 9.62 2.86 5.77
C ASP A 96 8.12 2.57 5.84
N ASN A 97 7.77 1.30 5.82
CA ASN A 97 6.38 0.84 5.79
C ASN A 97 5.73 0.72 7.17
N THR A 98 6.41 1.11 8.25
CA THR A 98 5.92 0.88 9.63
C THR A 98 4.58 1.53 9.90
N LEU A 99 4.39 2.81 9.54
CA LEU A 99 3.12 3.51 9.72
C LEU A 99 2.04 2.93 8.80
N GLN A 100 2.37 2.69 7.55
CA GLN A 100 1.44 2.13 6.55
C GLN A 100 0.95 0.74 6.97
N LEU A 101 1.83 -0.12 7.52
CA LEU A 101 1.45 -1.41 8.07
C LEU A 101 0.49 -1.26 9.27
N LYS A 102 0.78 -0.32 10.17
CA LYS A 102 -0.12 -0.04 11.31
C LYS A 102 -1.49 0.43 10.84
N LEU A 103 -1.55 1.33 9.85
CA LEU A 103 -2.81 1.78 9.25
C LEU A 103 -3.60 0.61 8.64
N ALA A 104 -2.93 -0.29 7.93
CA ALA A 104 -3.57 -1.47 7.34
C ALA A 104 -4.09 -2.48 8.39
N MET A 105 -3.50 -2.49 9.58
CA MET A 105 -3.89 -3.39 10.68
C MET A 105 -4.95 -2.79 11.62
N MET A 106 -5.35 -1.54 11.42
CA MET A 106 -6.38 -0.91 12.27
C MET A 106 -7.75 -1.53 12.04
N ASP A 107 -8.46 -1.76 13.11
CA ASP A 107 -9.83 -2.26 13.09
C ASP A 107 -10.69 -1.70 14.22
N ASN A 108 -12.01 -1.81 14.07
CA ASN A 108 -12.97 -1.29 15.05
C ASN A 108 -13.02 -2.14 16.34
N GLU A 109 -12.61 -3.38 16.31
CA GLU A 109 -12.61 -4.26 17.49
C GLU A 109 -11.56 -3.81 18.52
N HIS A 110 -10.46 -3.26 18.02
CA HIS A 110 -9.40 -2.70 18.88
C HIS A 110 -9.53 -1.19 19.12
N GLY A 111 -10.67 -0.60 18.74
CA GLY A 111 -10.96 0.82 18.99
C GLY A 111 -10.33 1.79 17.99
N PHE A 112 -9.85 1.30 16.85
CA PHE A 112 -9.32 2.12 15.77
C PHE A 112 -10.32 2.24 14.62
N PRO A 113 -10.29 3.34 13.85
CA PRO A 113 -11.03 3.41 12.59
C PRO A 113 -10.40 2.49 11.54
N VAL A 114 -11.20 1.97 10.63
CA VAL A 114 -10.70 1.25 9.43
C VAL A 114 -10.11 2.26 8.45
N ALA A 115 -8.88 2.06 8.02
CA ALA A 115 -8.24 2.91 7.03
C ALA A 115 -8.76 2.62 5.62
N LEU A 116 -9.20 3.66 4.91
CA LEU A 116 -9.72 3.60 3.55
C LEU A 116 -8.96 4.60 2.67
N GLY A 117 -8.44 4.16 1.54
CA GLY A 117 -7.69 4.99 0.62
C GLY A 117 -6.40 4.33 0.15
N VAL A 118 -5.44 5.12 -0.32
CA VAL A 118 -4.12 4.63 -0.73
C VAL A 118 -3.20 4.64 0.47
N ILE A 119 -2.96 3.44 1.02
CA ILE A 119 -2.13 3.30 2.22
C ILE A 119 -0.65 3.37 1.86
N ARG A 120 -0.25 2.80 0.71
CA ARG A 120 1.13 2.76 0.24
C ARG A 120 1.20 2.82 -1.28
N ASP A 121 2.07 3.71 -1.78
CA ASP A 121 2.40 3.87 -3.20
C ASP A 121 3.88 4.20 -3.34
N VAL A 122 4.73 3.18 -3.36
CA VAL A 122 6.19 3.32 -3.44
C VAL A 122 6.70 2.70 -4.72
N GLU A 123 7.42 3.48 -5.50
CA GLU A 123 8.06 2.99 -6.72
C GLU A 123 9.19 2.00 -6.39
N ALA A 124 9.21 0.89 -7.11
CA ALA A 124 10.27 -0.10 -7.03
C ALA A 124 10.52 -0.71 -8.43
N PRO A 125 11.71 -1.25 -8.69
CA PRO A 125 11.96 -1.99 -9.92
C PRO A 125 10.96 -3.14 -10.08
N THR A 126 10.36 -3.24 -11.26
CA THR A 126 9.40 -4.32 -11.54
C THR A 126 10.13 -5.64 -11.75
N TYR A 127 9.44 -6.76 -11.52
CA TYR A 127 10.02 -8.09 -11.71
C TYR A 127 10.56 -8.29 -13.13
N ASP A 128 9.80 -7.88 -14.14
CA ASP A 128 10.19 -7.99 -15.54
C ASP A 128 11.40 -7.11 -15.88
N SER A 129 11.50 -5.90 -15.32
CA SER A 129 12.67 -5.04 -15.50
C SER A 129 13.93 -5.65 -14.89
N CYS A 130 13.83 -6.26 -13.71
CA CYS A 130 14.95 -6.95 -13.06
C CYS A 130 15.39 -8.19 -13.86
N VAL A 131 14.44 -8.98 -14.36
CA VAL A 131 14.75 -10.14 -15.21
C VAL A 131 15.42 -9.71 -16.52
N ASN A 132 14.89 -8.68 -17.18
CA ASN A 132 15.48 -8.16 -18.41
C ASN A 132 16.89 -7.63 -18.17
N GLN A 133 17.11 -6.90 -17.06
CA GLN A 133 18.44 -6.44 -16.69
C GLN A 133 19.40 -7.63 -16.50
N GLN A 134 19.00 -8.66 -15.78
CA GLN A 134 19.81 -9.86 -15.56
C GLN A 134 20.14 -10.56 -16.89
N VAL A 135 19.19 -10.63 -17.81
CA VAL A 135 19.43 -11.20 -19.15
C VAL A 135 20.48 -10.41 -19.91
N GLU A 136 20.39 -9.06 -19.92
CA GLU A 136 21.36 -8.21 -20.60
C GLU A 136 22.76 -8.28 -19.96
N GLU A 137 22.84 -8.33 -18.63
CA GLU A 137 24.10 -8.52 -17.92
C GLU A 137 24.77 -9.86 -18.28
N VAL A 138 23.99 -10.95 -18.33
CA VAL A 138 24.50 -12.27 -18.72
C VAL A 138 24.93 -12.30 -20.18
N LYS A 139 24.17 -11.69 -21.09
CA LYS A 139 24.55 -11.56 -22.51
C LYS A 139 25.88 -10.83 -22.67
N ALA A 140 26.06 -9.71 -21.94
CA ALA A 140 27.30 -8.94 -22.00
C ALA A 140 28.55 -9.70 -21.50
N GLN A 141 28.36 -10.70 -20.62
CA GLN A 141 29.44 -11.53 -20.07
C GLN A 141 29.76 -12.75 -20.95
N LYS A 142 28.91 -13.11 -21.90
CA LYS A 142 29.12 -14.27 -22.77
C LYS A 142 30.11 -13.94 -23.86
N PRO A 143 31.00 -14.89 -24.25
CA PRO A 143 31.98 -14.69 -25.29
C PRO A 143 31.41 -14.78 -26.72
N TYR A 144 30.13 -15.11 -26.85
CA TYR A 144 29.45 -15.28 -28.15
C TYR A 144 28.28 -14.29 -28.26
N HIS A 145 28.09 -13.75 -29.48
CA HIS A 145 27.10 -12.69 -29.74
C HIS A 145 26.07 -13.08 -30.83
N ASN A 146 26.29 -14.23 -31.50
CA ASN A 146 25.38 -14.76 -32.51
C ASN A 146 25.31 -16.29 -32.41
N PHE A 147 24.43 -16.89 -33.22
CA PHE A 147 24.19 -18.35 -33.21
C PHE A 147 25.38 -19.16 -33.66
N GLU A 148 26.10 -18.70 -34.68
CA GLU A 148 27.29 -19.34 -35.22
C GLU A 148 28.39 -19.41 -34.17
N GLU A 149 28.69 -18.30 -33.50
CA GLU A 149 29.66 -18.26 -32.42
C GLU A 149 29.26 -19.17 -31.22
N LEU A 150 27.95 -19.25 -30.94
CA LEU A 150 27.45 -20.16 -29.89
C LEU A 150 27.71 -21.62 -30.23
N LEU A 151 27.56 -22.03 -31.47
CA LEU A 151 27.85 -23.39 -31.91
C LEU A 151 29.34 -23.75 -31.80
N GLU A 152 30.21 -22.75 -31.92
CA GLU A 152 31.68 -22.91 -31.86
C GLU A 152 32.27 -22.81 -30.45
N THR A 153 31.43 -22.62 -29.39
CA THR A 153 31.91 -22.44 -28.00
C THR A 153 32.40 -23.73 -27.35
N ASN A 154 32.06 -24.92 -27.87
CA ASN A 154 32.45 -26.21 -27.36
C ASN A 154 33.38 -26.93 -28.29
N ASP A 155 33.83 -28.14 -27.91
CA ASP A 155 34.61 -29.01 -28.78
C ASP A 155 33.83 -29.31 -30.06
N ILE A 156 34.27 -28.72 -31.17
CA ILE A 156 33.71 -28.95 -32.52
C ILE A 156 34.48 -30.05 -33.21
N TRP A 157 33.78 -30.88 -33.96
CA TRP A 157 34.37 -31.88 -34.85
C TRP A 157 33.80 -31.76 -36.24
N GLU A 158 34.66 -31.85 -37.22
CA GLU A 158 34.27 -31.81 -38.61
C GLU A 158 33.89 -33.20 -39.13
N VAL A 159 32.72 -33.29 -39.73
CA VAL A 159 32.32 -34.48 -40.51
C VAL A 159 32.97 -34.41 -41.86
N LYS A 160 33.93 -35.31 -42.11
CA LYS A 160 34.58 -35.42 -43.44
C LYS A 160 33.77 -36.32 -44.35
#